data_a189b5248e70d86c635e1827d4260554
#
_entry.id   a189b5248e70d86c635e1827d4260554
#
_cell.length_a   1.000
_cell.length_b   1.000
_cell.length_c   1.000
_cell.angle_alpha   90.00
_cell.angle_beta   90.00
_cell.angle_gamma   90.00
#
_symmetry.space_group_name_H-M   'P 1'
#
loop_
_entity.id
_entity.type
_entity.pdbx_description
1 polymer ?
#
loop_
_entity_poly.entity_id
_entity_poly.type
_entity_poly.pdbx_seq_one_letter_code
_entity_poly.pdbx_strand_id
1 'polypeptide(L)'
;MIRSISSPFAFRRFAILAVVLATLCALSVVVWAQVGGERGIAPVASSSDIEVSGIEVDVRAESGIAAREQAWEEAQRKAWDRLEGPSLSDSQIAGLVSAVVIERERLGPRRYIATLGVVFDRQRASRYLGS
;
A
#
# COMPACT_ATOMS: atom_id res chain seq x y z
N MET A 1 50.78 54.30 16.73
CA MET A 1 51.07 53.04 15.99
C MET A 1 50.37 51.92 16.66
N ILE A 2 49.27 51.48 16.11
CA ILE A 2 48.53 50.33 16.62
C ILE A 2 49.11 49.11 15.95
N ARG A 3 49.90 48.33 16.68
CA ARG A 3 50.32 47.01 16.26
C ARG A 3 49.15 46.06 16.48
N SER A 4 48.50 45.74 15.41
CA SER A 4 47.55 44.63 15.39
C SER A 4 48.35 43.33 15.58
N ILE A 5 48.33 42.82 16.80
CA ILE A 5 48.81 41.47 17.09
C ILE A 5 47.65 40.54 16.72
N SER A 6 47.56 40.20 15.47
CA SER A 6 46.74 39.07 15.03
C SER A 6 47.42 37.79 15.52
N SER A 7 46.96 37.30 16.63
CA SER A 7 47.43 36.07 17.22
C SER A 7 47.16 34.92 16.24
N PRO A 8 48.17 34.18 15.78
CA PRO A 8 47.98 33.06 14.86
C PRO A 8 47.12 31.95 15.46
N PHE A 9 46.98 31.94 16.76
CA PHE A 9 46.11 31.03 17.49
C PHE A 9 44.62 31.28 17.28
N ALA A 10 44.17 32.52 17.12
CA ALA A 10 42.77 32.85 16.85
C ALA A 10 42.36 32.43 15.45
N PHE A 11 43.24 32.61 14.47
CA PHE A 11 42.98 32.20 13.09
C PHE A 11 42.83 30.67 12.93
N ARG A 12 43.69 29.91 13.63
CA ARG A 12 43.60 28.43 13.62
C ARG A 12 42.31 27.93 14.25
N ARG A 13 41.82 28.56 15.31
CA ARG A 13 40.55 28.20 15.96
C ARG A 13 39.35 28.49 15.05
N PHE A 14 39.35 29.62 14.35
CA PHE A 14 38.34 29.95 13.39
C PHE A 14 38.34 29.00 12.18
N ALA A 15 39.49 28.61 11.68
CA ALA A 15 39.62 27.65 10.59
C ALA A 15 39.12 26.26 11.01
N ILE A 16 39.42 25.80 12.21
CA ILE A 16 38.93 24.50 12.71
C ILE A 16 37.40 24.53 12.90
N LEU A 17 36.84 25.61 13.45
CA LEU A 17 35.40 25.79 13.60
C LEU A 17 34.68 25.82 12.25
N ALA A 18 35.25 26.48 11.25
CA ALA A 18 34.67 26.52 9.90
C ALA A 18 34.66 25.14 9.22
N VAL A 19 35.72 24.36 9.40
CA VAL A 19 35.79 22.97 8.84
C VAL A 19 34.80 22.06 9.55
N VAL A 20 34.67 22.14 10.87
CA VAL A 20 33.70 21.35 11.64
C VAL A 20 32.27 21.71 11.21
N LEU A 21 31.96 22.97 11.05
CA LEU A 21 30.63 23.44 10.63
C LEU A 21 30.31 22.99 9.19
N ALA A 22 31.26 23.06 8.30
CA ALA A 22 31.10 22.58 6.91
C ALA A 22 30.89 21.06 6.87
N THR A 23 31.57 20.29 7.71
CA THR A 23 31.40 18.83 7.78
C THR A 23 30.04 18.45 8.35
N LEU A 24 29.55 19.18 9.37
CA LEU A 24 28.18 18.96 9.89
C LEU A 24 27.11 19.27 8.85
N CYS A 25 27.27 20.34 8.08
CA CYS A 25 26.33 20.68 7.01
C CYS A 25 26.31 19.61 5.89
N ALA A 26 27.47 19.07 5.53
CA ALA A 26 27.58 18.01 4.54
C ALA A 26 26.90 16.71 5.00
N LEU A 27 27.03 16.36 6.28
CA LEU A 27 26.35 15.19 6.88
C LEU A 27 24.83 15.36 6.93
N SER A 28 24.33 16.58 7.18
CA SER A 28 22.89 16.83 7.20
C SER A 28 22.25 16.72 5.80
N VAL A 29 22.94 17.11 4.75
CA VAL A 29 22.45 16.95 3.35
C VAL A 29 22.38 15.48 2.97
N VAL A 30 23.33 14.65 3.39
CA VAL A 30 23.32 13.20 3.11
C VAL A 30 22.16 12.51 3.82
N VAL A 31 21.82 12.92 5.04
CA VAL A 31 20.65 12.36 5.77
C VAL A 31 19.33 12.73 5.09
N TRP A 32 19.21 13.94 4.54
CA TRP A 32 18.02 14.33 3.78
C TRP A 32 17.90 13.58 2.45
N ALA A 33 19.00 13.30 1.79
CA ALA A 33 19.01 12.49 0.57
C ALA A 33 18.60 11.03 0.81
N GLN A 34 18.86 10.49 2.01
CA GLN A 34 18.43 9.15 2.36
C GLN A 34 16.95 9.08 2.82
N VAL A 35 16.40 10.17 3.34
CA VAL A 35 14.97 10.26 3.67
C VAL A 35 14.11 10.49 2.42
N GLY A 36 14.68 11.08 1.37
CA GLY A 36 14.06 11.18 0.04
C GLY A 36 14.30 9.96 -0.85
N GLY A 37 15.08 8.97 -0.38
CA GLY A 37 15.18 7.68 -1.01
C GLY A 37 13.79 7.07 -1.06
N GLU A 38 13.28 6.93 -2.26
CA GLU A 38 12.06 6.26 -2.59
C GLU A 38 11.84 5.10 -1.64
N ARG A 39 10.91 5.26 -0.76
CA ARG A 39 10.13 4.12 -0.33
C ARG A 39 9.33 3.73 -1.56
N GLY A 40 10.06 3.22 -2.54
CA GLY A 40 9.47 2.38 -3.52
C GLY A 40 8.91 1.20 -2.75
N ILE A 41 7.72 1.36 -2.22
CA ILE A 41 6.80 0.26 -2.30
C ILE A 41 6.86 -0.02 -3.78
N ALA A 42 7.65 -1.00 -4.16
CA ALA A 42 7.51 -1.59 -5.47
C ALA A 42 6.01 -1.72 -5.65
N PRO A 43 5.41 -1.12 -6.67
CA PRO A 43 4.01 -1.33 -6.91
C PRO A 43 3.85 -2.85 -7.03
N VAL A 44 3.42 -3.46 -5.95
CA VAL A 44 3.05 -4.88 -5.90
C VAL A 44 1.75 -5.06 -6.65
N ALA A 45 1.15 -3.98 -7.09
CA ALA A 45 0.27 -3.99 -8.21
C ALA A 45 1.15 -4.28 -9.42
N SER A 46 1.46 -5.54 -9.64
CA SER A 46 1.73 -5.93 -10.99
C SER A 46 0.55 -5.37 -11.78
N SER A 47 0.82 -4.52 -12.76
CA SER A 47 -0.16 -3.93 -13.68
C SER A 47 -0.98 -4.99 -14.44
N SER A 48 -0.89 -6.24 -14.02
CA SER A 48 -1.52 -7.42 -14.60
C SER A 48 -2.75 -7.89 -13.85
N ASP A 49 -3.00 -7.47 -12.60
CA ASP A 49 -4.16 -7.91 -11.84
C ASP A 49 -5.42 -7.12 -12.23
N ILE A 50 -6.57 -7.77 -12.16
CA ILE A 50 -7.85 -7.18 -12.49
C ILE A 50 -8.55 -6.80 -11.19
N GLU A 51 -8.70 -5.52 -10.94
CA GLU A 51 -9.39 -5.01 -9.75
C GLU A 51 -10.83 -4.62 -10.09
N VAL A 52 -11.76 -5.12 -9.28
CA VAL A 52 -13.18 -4.74 -9.30
C VAL A 52 -13.51 -4.13 -7.95
N SER A 53 -13.62 -2.82 -7.87
CA SER A 53 -13.90 -2.07 -6.65
C SER A 53 -15.38 -1.75 -6.48
N GLY A 54 -15.75 -1.24 -5.29
CA GLY A 54 -17.10 -0.77 -5.02
C GLY A 54 -18.17 -1.87 -4.94
N ILE A 55 -17.79 -3.08 -4.52
CA ILE A 55 -18.75 -4.18 -4.32
C ILE A 55 -19.41 -4.01 -2.95
N GLU A 56 -20.69 -3.76 -2.94
CA GLU A 56 -21.48 -3.64 -1.71
C GLU A 56 -22.04 -4.99 -1.28
N VAL A 57 -21.87 -5.31 -0.01
CA VAL A 57 -22.41 -6.51 0.63
C VAL A 57 -23.05 -6.17 1.97
N ASP A 58 -24.12 -6.89 2.29
CA ASP A 58 -24.86 -6.80 3.54
C ASP A 58 -25.38 -8.19 3.88
N VAL A 59 -24.69 -8.86 4.80
CA VAL A 59 -24.95 -10.27 5.12
C VAL A 59 -25.22 -10.43 6.61
N ARG A 60 -26.22 -11.25 6.93
CA ARG A 60 -26.54 -11.70 8.28
C ARG A 60 -26.25 -13.19 8.41
N ALA A 61 -25.67 -13.56 9.53
CA ALA A 61 -25.35 -14.94 9.86
C ALA A 61 -25.40 -15.18 11.37
N GLU A 62 -25.02 -16.36 11.81
CA GLU A 62 -24.99 -16.75 13.24
C GLU A 62 -24.05 -15.90 14.08
N SER A 63 -22.96 -15.42 13.47
CA SER A 63 -21.98 -14.52 14.09
C SER A 63 -21.51 -13.48 13.08
N GLY A 64 -20.87 -12.42 13.57
CA GLY A 64 -20.25 -11.41 12.72
C GLY A 64 -19.16 -11.99 11.82
N ILE A 65 -18.38 -12.94 12.34
CA ILE A 65 -17.32 -13.63 11.57
C ILE A 65 -17.93 -14.47 10.44
N ALA A 66 -18.96 -15.26 10.72
CA ALA A 66 -19.66 -16.04 9.71
C ALA A 66 -20.32 -15.14 8.65
N ALA A 67 -20.90 -14.02 9.06
CA ALA A 67 -21.44 -13.02 8.14
C ALA A 67 -20.37 -12.43 7.21
N ARG A 68 -19.19 -12.15 7.75
CA ARG A 68 -18.05 -11.65 6.98
C ARG A 68 -17.57 -12.65 5.94
N GLU A 69 -17.43 -13.90 6.31
CA GLU A 69 -17.00 -14.97 5.37
C GLU A 69 -17.98 -15.12 4.22
N GLN A 70 -19.27 -15.19 4.52
CA GLN A 70 -20.32 -15.25 3.48
C GLN A 70 -20.34 -14.00 2.60
N ALA A 71 -20.14 -12.83 3.20
CA ALA A 71 -20.07 -11.56 2.48
C ALA A 71 -18.88 -11.49 1.50
N TRP A 72 -17.75 -12.05 1.88
CA TRP A 72 -16.58 -12.10 1.01
C TRP A 72 -16.79 -13.04 -0.18
N GLU A 73 -17.42 -14.19 0.03
CA GLU A 73 -17.82 -15.08 -1.06
C GLU A 73 -18.83 -14.40 -2.01
N GLU A 74 -19.80 -13.71 -1.45
CA GLU A 74 -20.77 -12.93 -2.21
C GLU A 74 -20.09 -11.83 -3.03
N ALA A 75 -19.16 -11.10 -2.42
CA ALA A 75 -18.40 -10.04 -3.09
C ALA A 75 -17.57 -10.58 -4.25
N GLN A 76 -16.91 -11.72 -4.08
CA GLN A 76 -16.13 -12.37 -5.12
C GLN A 76 -17.02 -12.80 -6.30
N ARG A 77 -18.18 -13.34 -6.01
CA ARG A 77 -19.18 -13.73 -7.02
C ARG A 77 -19.71 -12.51 -7.79
N LYS A 78 -20.11 -11.47 -7.09
CA LYS A 78 -20.56 -10.20 -7.69
C LYS A 78 -19.46 -9.55 -8.56
N ALA A 79 -18.23 -9.57 -8.09
CA ALA A 79 -17.09 -9.05 -8.84
C ALA A 79 -16.84 -9.85 -10.11
N TRP A 80 -16.93 -11.17 -10.04
CA TRP A 80 -16.79 -12.05 -11.20
C TRP A 80 -17.90 -11.80 -12.23
N ASP A 81 -19.14 -11.63 -11.78
CA ASP A 81 -20.28 -11.28 -12.64
C ASP A 81 -20.08 -9.94 -13.37
N ARG A 82 -19.47 -8.95 -12.69
CA ARG A 82 -19.13 -7.67 -13.35
C ARG A 82 -18.08 -7.81 -14.44
N LEU A 83 -17.25 -8.82 -14.39
CA LEU A 83 -16.28 -9.13 -15.44
C LEU A 83 -16.90 -9.94 -16.59
N GLU A 84 -18.21 -10.24 -16.50
CA GLU A 84 -18.95 -11.04 -17.49
C GLU A 84 -18.32 -12.42 -17.73
N GLY A 85 -17.73 -12.98 -16.68
CA GLY A 85 -17.13 -14.31 -16.72
C GLY A 85 -18.19 -15.41 -16.83
N PRO A 86 -17.79 -16.63 -17.26
CA PRO A 86 -18.69 -17.77 -17.27
C PRO A 86 -19.12 -18.20 -15.87
N SER A 87 -20.18 -18.98 -15.78
CA SER A 87 -20.63 -19.55 -14.51
C SER A 87 -19.57 -20.47 -13.91
N LEU A 88 -19.06 -20.10 -12.76
CA LEU A 88 -18.10 -20.86 -11.97
C LEU A 88 -18.65 -21.08 -10.56
N SER A 89 -18.20 -22.13 -9.89
CA SER A 89 -18.49 -22.34 -8.46
C SER A 89 -17.76 -21.30 -7.60
N ASP A 90 -18.26 -21.06 -6.39
CA ASP A 90 -17.62 -20.11 -5.45
C ASP A 90 -16.16 -20.49 -5.17
N SER A 91 -15.84 -21.77 -5.06
CA SER A 91 -14.47 -22.24 -4.86
C SER A 91 -13.56 -21.99 -6.08
N GLN A 92 -14.11 -22.11 -7.29
CA GLN A 92 -13.38 -21.79 -8.52
C GLN A 92 -13.09 -20.28 -8.61
N ILE A 93 -14.08 -19.44 -8.31
CA ILE A 93 -13.91 -17.99 -8.27
C ILE A 93 -12.87 -17.61 -7.21
N ALA A 94 -12.97 -18.18 -6.00
CA ALA A 94 -11.99 -17.94 -4.92
C ALA A 94 -10.57 -18.29 -5.34
N GLY A 95 -10.38 -19.33 -6.13
CA GLY A 95 -9.08 -19.71 -6.70
C GLY A 95 -8.49 -18.71 -7.69
N LEU A 96 -9.30 -17.79 -8.22
CA LEU A 96 -8.88 -16.73 -9.12
C LEU A 96 -8.54 -15.42 -8.40
N VAL A 97 -8.99 -15.26 -7.15
CA VAL A 97 -8.80 -14.06 -6.36
C VAL A 97 -7.39 -14.04 -5.76
N SER A 98 -6.69 -12.94 -5.96
CA SER A 98 -5.38 -12.70 -5.33
C SER A 98 -5.49 -11.88 -4.05
N ALA A 99 -6.49 -10.99 -3.95
CA ALA A 99 -6.72 -10.18 -2.76
C ALA A 99 -8.17 -9.68 -2.67
N VAL A 100 -8.61 -9.42 -1.44
CA VAL A 100 -9.83 -8.67 -1.15
C VAL A 100 -9.43 -7.38 -0.43
N VAL A 101 -9.87 -6.25 -0.96
CA VAL A 101 -9.60 -4.92 -0.40
C VAL A 101 -10.84 -4.45 0.37
N ILE A 102 -10.66 -4.08 1.60
CA ILE A 102 -11.73 -3.52 2.42
C ILE A 102 -11.72 -2.00 2.26
N GLU A 103 -12.69 -1.48 1.52
CA GLU A 103 -12.84 -0.04 1.34
C GLU A 103 -13.58 0.59 2.54
N ARG A 104 -14.63 -0.08 2.97
CA ARG A 104 -15.41 0.23 4.17
C ARG A 104 -15.99 -1.04 4.78
N GLU A 105 -16.02 -1.12 6.10
CA GLU A 105 -16.69 -2.23 6.76
C GLU A 105 -17.39 -1.79 8.07
N ARG A 106 -18.43 -2.51 8.40
CA ARG A 106 -19.12 -2.46 9.68
C ARG A 106 -19.44 -3.87 10.12
N LEU A 107 -18.74 -4.33 11.14
CA LEU A 107 -18.93 -5.63 11.74
C LEU A 107 -19.88 -5.53 12.93
N GLY A 108 -21.01 -6.21 12.86
CA GLY A 108 -21.95 -6.37 13.96
C GLY A 108 -21.91 -7.77 14.56
N PRO A 109 -22.66 -8.03 15.65
CA PRO A 109 -22.69 -9.35 16.29
C PRO A 109 -23.17 -10.49 15.38
N ARG A 110 -24.04 -10.18 14.43
CA ARG A 110 -24.65 -11.14 13.48
C ARG A 110 -24.81 -10.57 12.08
N ARG A 111 -24.10 -9.49 11.78
CA ARG A 111 -24.25 -8.79 10.52
C ARG A 111 -22.90 -8.20 10.09
N TYR A 112 -22.66 -8.26 8.81
CA TYR A 112 -21.52 -7.62 8.18
C TYR A 112 -21.99 -6.79 6.98
N ILE A 113 -21.65 -5.52 7.00
CA ILE A 113 -21.91 -4.57 5.91
C ILE A 113 -20.58 -4.04 5.44
N ALA A 114 -20.29 -4.11 4.16
CA ALA A 114 -19.04 -3.62 3.63
C ALA A 114 -19.15 -3.14 2.18
N THR A 115 -18.20 -2.30 1.81
CA THR A 115 -17.83 -2.03 0.42
C THR A 115 -16.45 -2.63 0.21
N LEU A 116 -16.33 -3.55 -0.72
CA LEU A 116 -15.13 -4.34 -0.97
C LEU A 116 -14.63 -4.16 -2.40
N GLY A 117 -13.33 -4.23 -2.56
CA GLY A 117 -12.69 -4.45 -3.85
C GLY A 117 -12.20 -5.90 -3.95
N VAL A 118 -12.32 -6.51 -5.10
CA VAL A 118 -11.83 -7.86 -5.36
C VAL A 118 -10.78 -7.79 -6.47
N VAL A 119 -9.62 -8.34 -6.19
CA VAL A 119 -8.50 -8.38 -7.13
C VAL A 119 -8.33 -9.80 -7.63
N PHE A 120 -8.44 -9.98 -8.93
CA PHE A 120 -8.24 -11.26 -9.59
C PHE A 120 -6.86 -11.35 -10.22
N ASP A 121 -6.22 -12.49 -10.07
CA ASP A 121 -5.00 -12.82 -10.78
C ASP A 121 -5.29 -12.92 -12.28
N ARG A 122 -4.69 -12.05 -13.08
CA ARG A 122 -4.94 -11.99 -14.53
C ARG A 122 -4.60 -13.28 -15.24
N GLN A 123 -3.52 -13.94 -14.89
CA GLN A 123 -3.10 -15.17 -15.55
C GLN A 123 -4.12 -16.29 -15.36
N ARG A 124 -4.66 -16.40 -14.15
CA ARG A 124 -5.68 -17.39 -13.83
C ARG A 124 -7.04 -17.02 -14.43
N ALA A 125 -7.44 -15.77 -14.28
CA ALA A 125 -8.73 -15.28 -14.75
C ALA A 125 -8.84 -15.26 -16.29
N SER A 126 -7.75 -14.97 -17.00
CA SER A 126 -7.73 -14.92 -18.47
C SER A 126 -8.15 -16.23 -19.15
N ARG A 127 -7.98 -17.35 -18.47
CA ARG A 127 -8.43 -18.66 -18.98
C ARG A 127 -9.95 -18.73 -19.18
N TYR A 128 -10.68 -17.91 -18.44
CA TYR A 128 -12.14 -17.87 -18.44
C TYR A 128 -12.73 -16.62 -19.11
N LEU A 129 -12.00 -15.50 -19.06
CA LEU A 129 -12.51 -14.22 -19.55
C LEU A 129 -12.31 -14.00 -21.07
N GLY A 130 -11.64 -14.91 -21.73
CA GLY A 130 -11.29 -14.74 -23.13
C GLY A 130 -10.16 -13.71 -23.32
N SER A 131 -9.63 -13.64 -24.51
CA SER A 131 -8.60 -12.69 -24.94
C SER A 131 -9.23 -11.45 -25.54
#